data_3af6640c90c79b6f29d6978686fd828f
#
_entry.id   3af6640c90c79b6f29d6978686fd828f
#
_cell.length_a   1.000
_cell.length_b   1.000
_cell.length_c   1.000
_cell.angle_alpha   90.00
_cell.angle_beta   90.00
_cell.angle_gamma   90.00
#
_symmetry.space_group_name_H-M   'P 1'
#
loop_
_entity.id
_entity.type
_entity.pdbx_description
1 polymer ?
#
loop_
_entity_poly.entity_id
_entity_poly.type
_entity_poly.pdbx_seq_one_letter_code
_entity_poly.pdbx_strand_id
1 'polypeptide(L)'
;MRKEVKLGDICNILNGYAFKSKEYVEDGIRIIRITNVQRGNIEDNDPKYYDISKIEELKNYMLKENDLLISLTGNVGRVGLLPKKLLPAGLNQRVGCLRIKDERTVSIEYLYQYFNSYNFERDCINNSKGIAQKNLSTEWLKNYKVSIPNLNEQNRIVNELIKIQRLKKLKEQQLKELNQLIKSQFVEVFGDIHLNDKKWNRNKWRDVLIIKNGKNQKKVESFNGKYPIYGSGGIIGFANDYICNENAVIIGRKGSINKPILVKTKFWNVDTAFGLEPIKEKIKSDYLYYFCYFYNFEKHNKAVTIPSLTKRDLLNIEISVPPITLQNKFSEIVKQIDKQKFEIEKSLKETQELYESLMEKYFG
;
A
#
# COMPACT_ATOMS: atom_id res chain seq x y z
N MET A 1 -17.18 16.62 -30.92
CA MET A 1 -18.37 15.86 -30.47
C MET A 1 -17.93 14.46 -30.02
N ARG A 2 -18.46 13.96 -28.92
CA ARG A 2 -18.27 12.56 -28.50
C ARG A 2 -19.28 11.70 -29.23
N LYS A 3 -18.86 10.56 -29.76
CA LYS A 3 -19.72 9.59 -30.45
C LYS A 3 -19.94 8.39 -29.54
N GLU A 4 -21.19 8.00 -29.30
CA GLU A 4 -21.52 6.78 -28.58
C GLU A 4 -21.46 5.59 -29.56
N VAL A 5 -20.62 4.59 -29.25
CA VAL A 5 -20.41 3.39 -30.07
C VAL A 5 -20.48 2.14 -29.22
N LYS A 6 -20.87 0.99 -29.78
CA LYS A 6 -20.77 -0.28 -29.08
C LYS A 6 -19.32 -0.72 -28.98
N LEU A 7 -18.92 -1.29 -27.85
CA LEU A 7 -17.57 -1.81 -27.67
C LEU A 7 -17.19 -2.87 -28.71
N GLY A 8 -18.14 -3.73 -29.09
CA GLY A 8 -17.95 -4.73 -30.15
C GLY A 8 -17.70 -4.15 -31.54
N ASP A 9 -18.09 -2.89 -31.81
CA ASP A 9 -17.80 -2.23 -33.08
C ASP A 9 -16.33 -1.80 -33.19
N ILE A 10 -15.72 -1.43 -32.07
CA ILE A 10 -14.35 -0.89 -32.01
C ILE A 10 -13.30 -1.88 -31.48
N CYS A 11 -13.73 -2.95 -30.80
CA CYS A 11 -12.83 -3.99 -30.24
C CYS A 11 -13.24 -5.40 -30.65
N ASN A 12 -12.25 -6.25 -30.87
CA ASN A 12 -12.40 -7.71 -30.82
C ASN A 12 -12.34 -8.13 -29.35
N ILE A 13 -13.37 -8.84 -28.87
CA ILE A 13 -13.44 -9.37 -27.53
C ILE A 13 -13.10 -10.85 -27.58
N LEU A 14 -11.93 -11.21 -27.06
CA LEU A 14 -11.42 -12.57 -27.09
C LEU A 14 -11.71 -13.25 -25.75
N ASN A 15 -12.14 -14.52 -25.85
CA ASN A 15 -12.28 -15.41 -24.69
C ASN A 15 -11.04 -16.27 -24.53
N GLY A 16 -10.70 -16.62 -23.29
CA GLY A 16 -9.55 -17.44 -22.99
C GLY A 16 -9.80 -18.93 -23.01
N TYR A 17 -8.71 -19.69 -22.89
CA TYR A 17 -8.66 -21.15 -22.86
C TYR A 17 -8.89 -21.70 -21.44
N ALA A 18 -9.51 -22.88 -21.34
CA ALA A 18 -9.73 -23.60 -20.08
C ALA A 18 -8.49 -24.41 -19.68
N PHE A 19 -7.45 -23.74 -19.21
CA PHE A 19 -6.22 -24.39 -18.76
C PHE A 19 -6.50 -25.35 -17.58
N LYS A 20 -6.02 -26.58 -17.69
CA LYS A 20 -6.18 -27.61 -16.66
C LYS A 20 -5.04 -27.55 -15.66
N SER A 21 -5.35 -27.38 -14.40
CA SER A 21 -4.33 -27.22 -13.34
C SER A 21 -3.35 -28.42 -13.22
N LYS A 22 -3.80 -29.63 -13.57
CA LYS A 22 -2.94 -30.82 -13.61
C LYS A 22 -1.86 -30.81 -14.69
N GLU A 23 -1.96 -29.90 -15.65
CA GLU A 23 -1.02 -29.73 -16.78
C GLU A 23 -0.10 -28.51 -16.56
N TYR A 24 -0.12 -27.91 -15.38
CA TYR A 24 0.77 -26.80 -15.04
C TYR A 24 2.21 -27.32 -14.89
N VAL A 25 3.15 -26.53 -15.42
CA VAL A 25 4.59 -26.75 -15.34
C VAL A 25 5.28 -25.60 -14.61
N GLU A 26 6.57 -25.72 -14.32
CA GLU A 26 7.33 -24.70 -13.57
C GLU A 26 7.72 -23.48 -14.43
N ASP A 27 7.83 -23.66 -15.76
CA ASP A 27 8.19 -22.60 -16.71
C ASP A 27 7.52 -22.82 -18.07
N GLY A 28 7.41 -21.79 -18.93
CA GLY A 28 6.83 -21.86 -20.27
C GLY A 28 5.88 -20.71 -20.60
N ILE A 29 4.68 -21.03 -21.12
CA ILE A 29 3.64 -20.03 -21.43
C ILE A 29 2.97 -19.59 -20.15
N ARG A 30 3.14 -18.34 -19.78
CA ARG A 30 2.53 -17.71 -18.59
C ARG A 30 1.01 -17.68 -18.72
N ILE A 31 0.26 -18.24 -17.78
CA ILE A 31 -1.21 -18.20 -17.80
C ILE A 31 -1.69 -16.95 -17.06
N ILE A 32 -2.35 -16.03 -17.77
CA ILE A 32 -2.97 -14.87 -17.13
C ILE A 32 -4.36 -15.24 -16.63
N ARG A 33 -4.45 -15.39 -15.30
CA ARG A 33 -5.67 -15.79 -14.59
C ARG A 33 -6.38 -14.58 -14.00
N ILE A 34 -7.61 -14.78 -13.56
CA ILE A 34 -8.41 -13.71 -12.91
C ILE A 34 -7.72 -13.08 -11.72
N THR A 35 -6.93 -13.84 -10.97
CA THR A 35 -6.16 -13.34 -9.81
C THR A 35 -5.06 -12.38 -10.20
N ASN A 36 -4.60 -12.41 -11.44
CA ASN A 36 -3.59 -11.51 -11.97
C ASN A 36 -4.17 -10.16 -12.42
N VAL A 37 -5.47 -10.12 -12.81
CA VAL A 37 -6.12 -8.88 -13.26
C VAL A 37 -6.60 -8.09 -12.07
N GLN A 38 -5.89 -7.00 -11.76
CA GLN A 38 -6.23 -6.07 -10.70
C GLN A 38 -6.67 -4.73 -11.28
N ARG A 39 -7.20 -3.84 -10.44
CA ARG A 39 -7.65 -2.52 -10.89
C ARG A 39 -6.46 -1.70 -11.40
N GLY A 40 -6.41 -1.45 -12.69
CA GLY A 40 -5.35 -0.68 -13.36
C GLY A 40 -4.01 -1.42 -13.52
N ASN A 41 -3.93 -2.72 -13.24
CA ASN A 41 -2.66 -3.44 -13.28
C ASN A 41 -2.84 -4.94 -13.58
N ILE A 42 -1.78 -5.55 -14.14
CA ILE A 42 -1.65 -7.01 -14.21
C ILE A 42 -0.52 -7.42 -13.27
N GLU A 43 -0.88 -8.12 -12.20
CA GLU A 43 0.06 -8.57 -11.16
C GLU A 43 0.55 -9.98 -11.44
N ASP A 44 1.83 -10.21 -11.16
CA ASP A 44 2.48 -11.50 -11.34
C ASP A 44 2.55 -12.33 -10.06
N ASN A 45 1.43 -12.37 -9.32
CA ASN A 45 1.30 -13.13 -8.10
C ASN A 45 1.00 -14.60 -8.41
N ASP A 46 1.68 -15.53 -7.76
CA ASP A 46 1.51 -16.99 -7.91
C ASP A 46 1.53 -17.44 -9.39
N PRO A 47 2.69 -17.32 -10.09
CA PRO A 47 2.82 -17.66 -11.50
C PRO A 47 2.45 -19.12 -11.77
N LYS A 48 1.69 -19.35 -12.87
CA LYS A 48 1.39 -20.67 -13.41
C LYS A 48 1.71 -20.69 -14.90
N TYR A 49 2.24 -21.80 -15.37
CA TYR A 49 2.72 -21.93 -16.74
C TYR A 49 2.17 -23.18 -17.40
N TYR A 50 2.13 -23.14 -18.72
CA TYR A 50 1.87 -24.28 -19.61
C TYR A 50 3.09 -24.55 -20.47
N ASP A 51 3.25 -25.80 -20.89
CA ASP A 51 4.39 -26.20 -21.67
C ASP A 51 4.50 -25.37 -22.95
N ILE A 52 5.69 -24.84 -23.23
CA ILE A 52 5.99 -24.00 -24.39
C ILE A 52 5.76 -24.73 -25.72
N SER A 53 5.89 -26.05 -25.74
CA SER A 53 5.61 -26.87 -26.91
C SER A 53 4.17 -26.76 -27.43
N LYS A 54 3.24 -26.33 -26.55
CA LYS A 54 1.82 -26.15 -26.90
C LYS A 54 1.51 -24.76 -27.52
N ILE A 55 2.51 -23.94 -27.83
CA ILE A 55 2.32 -22.57 -28.32
C ILE A 55 1.49 -22.50 -29.59
N GLU A 56 1.71 -23.44 -30.53
CA GLU A 56 0.96 -23.52 -31.79
C GLU A 56 -0.50 -23.96 -31.58
N GLU A 57 -0.75 -24.90 -30.65
CA GLU A 57 -2.11 -25.30 -30.24
C GLU A 57 -2.87 -24.13 -29.61
N LEU A 58 -2.18 -23.33 -28.83
CA LEU A 58 -2.75 -22.22 -28.06
C LEU A 58 -2.70 -20.87 -28.80
N LYS A 59 -2.27 -20.80 -30.06
CA LYS A 59 -2.04 -19.58 -30.83
C LYS A 59 -3.20 -18.58 -30.79
N ASN A 60 -4.45 -19.07 -30.79
CA ASN A 60 -5.65 -18.23 -30.73
C ASN A 60 -5.88 -17.59 -29.35
N TYR A 61 -5.22 -18.09 -28.31
CA TYR A 61 -5.32 -17.63 -26.92
C TYR A 61 -4.07 -16.89 -26.45
N MET A 62 -3.06 -16.77 -27.34
CA MET A 62 -1.83 -16.07 -27.01
C MET A 62 -2.05 -14.57 -26.93
N LEU A 63 -1.52 -14.00 -25.85
CA LEU A 63 -1.59 -12.58 -25.56
C LEU A 63 -0.40 -11.82 -26.17
N LYS A 64 -0.61 -10.54 -26.40
CA LYS A 64 0.39 -9.59 -26.91
C LYS A 64 0.65 -8.49 -25.87
N GLU A 65 1.80 -7.82 -26.01
CA GLU A 65 2.06 -6.60 -25.24
C GLU A 65 0.94 -5.58 -25.44
N ASN A 66 0.55 -4.91 -24.37
CA ASN A 66 -0.55 -3.93 -24.32
C ASN A 66 -1.96 -4.49 -24.63
N ASP A 67 -2.16 -5.80 -24.66
CA ASP A 67 -3.51 -6.34 -24.64
C ASP A 67 -4.25 -5.83 -23.38
N LEU A 68 -5.43 -5.25 -23.57
CA LEU A 68 -6.28 -4.79 -22.48
C LEU A 68 -7.11 -5.95 -21.96
N LEU A 69 -6.78 -6.40 -20.74
CA LEU A 69 -7.40 -7.57 -20.13
C LEU A 69 -8.49 -7.13 -19.14
N ILE A 70 -9.58 -7.90 -19.09
CA ILE A 70 -10.72 -7.65 -18.19
C ILE A 70 -11.10 -8.90 -17.43
N SER A 71 -11.34 -8.79 -16.14
CA SER A 71 -11.87 -9.88 -15.31
C SER A 71 -13.36 -10.11 -15.59
N LEU A 72 -13.70 -11.33 -16.01
CA LEU A 72 -15.09 -11.72 -16.34
C LEU A 72 -15.81 -12.43 -15.18
N THR A 73 -15.09 -12.88 -14.15
CA THR A 73 -15.64 -13.68 -13.05
C THR A 73 -15.15 -13.16 -11.70
N GLY A 74 -15.94 -13.28 -10.65
CA GLY A 74 -15.59 -12.86 -9.29
C GLY A 74 -15.56 -11.33 -9.14
N ASN A 75 -14.38 -10.72 -9.07
CA ASN A 75 -14.22 -9.26 -9.11
C ASN A 75 -14.31 -8.77 -10.55
N VAL A 76 -15.51 -8.77 -11.12
CA VAL A 76 -15.77 -8.42 -12.52
C VAL A 76 -15.44 -6.95 -12.84
N GLY A 77 -15.03 -6.68 -14.08
CA GLY A 77 -14.80 -5.32 -14.57
C GLY A 77 -13.44 -4.72 -14.22
N ARG A 78 -12.57 -5.41 -13.48
CA ARG A 78 -11.18 -4.96 -13.30
C ARG A 78 -10.42 -5.09 -14.61
N VAL A 79 -9.64 -4.08 -14.95
CA VAL A 79 -8.87 -4.06 -16.19
C VAL A 79 -7.41 -3.71 -15.95
N GLY A 80 -6.53 -4.23 -16.83
CA GLY A 80 -5.12 -3.91 -16.84
C GLY A 80 -4.51 -4.14 -18.23
N LEU A 81 -3.46 -3.40 -18.57
CA LEU A 81 -2.66 -3.63 -19.78
C LEU A 81 -1.58 -4.67 -19.50
N LEU A 82 -1.43 -5.65 -20.41
CA LEU A 82 -0.43 -6.70 -20.26
C LEU A 82 0.98 -6.16 -20.52
N PRO A 83 1.88 -6.21 -19.52
CA PRO A 83 3.25 -5.75 -19.73
C PRO A 83 4.09 -6.80 -20.49
N LYS A 84 5.01 -6.34 -21.32
CA LYS A 84 5.93 -7.17 -22.13
C LYS A 84 6.66 -8.25 -21.34
N LYS A 85 7.04 -7.95 -20.10
CA LYS A 85 7.79 -8.88 -19.23
C LYS A 85 7.04 -10.16 -18.85
N LEU A 86 5.72 -10.23 -19.09
CA LEU A 86 4.90 -11.43 -18.84
C LEU A 86 4.70 -12.30 -20.07
N LEU A 87 5.30 -11.96 -21.20
CA LEU A 87 5.24 -12.77 -22.43
C LEU A 87 6.33 -13.85 -22.44
N PRO A 88 6.08 -15.03 -23.06
CA PRO A 88 4.84 -15.45 -23.72
C PRO A 88 3.73 -15.75 -22.72
N ALA A 89 2.50 -15.31 -23.02
CA ALA A 89 1.36 -15.46 -22.11
C ALA A 89 0.10 -15.95 -22.82
N GLY A 90 -0.68 -16.78 -22.13
CA GLY A 90 -1.97 -17.32 -22.57
C GLY A 90 -3.14 -16.76 -21.76
N LEU A 91 -4.25 -16.50 -22.42
CA LEU A 91 -5.47 -15.96 -21.86
C LEU A 91 -6.32 -17.08 -21.23
N ASN A 92 -6.61 -16.97 -19.91
CA ASN A 92 -7.49 -17.93 -19.23
C ASN A 92 -8.97 -17.60 -19.47
N GLN A 93 -9.83 -18.64 -19.51
CA GLN A 93 -11.29 -18.55 -19.77
C GLN A 93 -12.08 -17.58 -18.89
N ARG A 94 -11.53 -17.16 -17.71
CA ARG A 94 -12.18 -16.22 -16.78
C ARG A 94 -11.74 -14.77 -16.99
N VAL A 95 -10.90 -14.55 -18.01
CA VAL A 95 -10.38 -13.24 -18.39
C VAL A 95 -10.76 -13.00 -19.84
N GLY A 96 -11.26 -11.81 -20.15
CA GLY A 96 -11.45 -11.33 -21.52
C GLY A 96 -10.25 -10.50 -21.96
N CYS A 97 -9.98 -10.50 -23.27
CA CYS A 97 -9.00 -9.62 -23.88
C CYS A 97 -9.70 -8.72 -24.91
N LEU A 98 -9.48 -7.42 -24.79
CA LEU A 98 -10.03 -6.39 -25.66
C LEU A 98 -8.91 -5.90 -26.59
N ARG A 99 -9.03 -6.21 -27.89
CA ARG A 99 -8.11 -5.73 -28.93
C ARG A 99 -8.81 -4.73 -29.83
N ILE A 100 -8.25 -3.55 -29.96
CA ILE A 100 -8.76 -2.52 -30.86
C ILE A 100 -8.70 -3.01 -32.30
N LYS A 101 -9.76 -2.70 -33.07
CA LYS A 101 -9.85 -3.05 -34.50
C LYS A 101 -9.11 -2.04 -35.39
N ASP A 102 -9.16 -0.75 -35.02
CA ASP A 102 -8.53 0.34 -35.78
C ASP A 102 -7.98 1.41 -34.82
N GLU A 103 -6.65 1.43 -34.65
CA GLU A 103 -5.93 2.35 -33.78
C GLU A 103 -5.96 3.82 -34.27
N ARG A 104 -6.39 4.06 -35.52
CA ARG A 104 -6.58 5.42 -36.07
C ARG A 104 -7.82 6.09 -35.51
N THR A 105 -8.73 5.34 -34.91
CA THR A 105 -10.01 5.87 -34.37
C THR A 105 -10.07 5.81 -32.85
N VAL A 106 -9.43 4.83 -32.22
CA VAL A 106 -9.47 4.59 -30.79
C VAL A 106 -8.08 4.27 -30.23
N SER A 107 -7.68 4.92 -29.13
CA SER A 107 -6.47 4.63 -28.39
C SER A 107 -6.75 3.58 -27.30
N ILE A 108 -5.83 2.61 -27.14
CA ILE A 108 -5.92 1.59 -26.10
C ILE A 108 -5.78 2.22 -24.71
N GLU A 109 -4.95 3.26 -24.60
CA GLU A 109 -4.73 4.00 -23.34
C GLU A 109 -6.01 4.74 -22.94
N TYR A 110 -6.77 5.28 -23.91
CA TYR A 110 -8.06 5.91 -23.62
C TYR A 110 -9.06 4.89 -23.09
N LEU A 111 -9.19 3.73 -23.73
CA LEU A 111 -10.06 2.65 -23.26
C LEU A 111 -9.62 2.13 -21.89
N TYR A 112 -8.32 2.01 -21.67
CA TYR A 112 -7.79 1.61 -20.38
C TYR A 112 -8.20 2.61 -19.27
N GLN A 113 -8.11 3.93 -19.50
CA GLN A 113 -8.58 4.92 -18.53
C GLN A 113 -10.11 4.86 -18.35
N TYR A 114 -10.86 4.75 -19.46
CA TYR A 114 -12.32 4.63 -19.44
C TYR A 114 -12.77 3.45 -18.59
N PHE A 115 -12.17 2.27 -18.80
CA PHE A 115 -12.55 1.04 -18.08
C PHE A 115 -12.01 0.96 -16.65
N ASN A 116 -11.10 1.82 -16.26
CA ASN A 116 -10.71 2.02 -14.86
C ASN A 116 -11.58 3.06 -14.14
N SER A 117 -12.63 3.61 -14.78
CA SER A 117 -13.58 4.51 -14.14
C SER A 117 -14.50 3.76 -13.18
N TYR A 118 -14.98 4.48 -12.16
CA TYR A 118 -15.94 3.96 -11.20
C TYR A 118 -17.24 3.52 -11.88
N ASN A 119 -17.72 4.30 -12.86
CA ASN A 119 -18.97 4.03 -13.57
C ASN A 119 -18.93 2.73 -14.36
N PHE A 120 -17.83 2.45 -15.08
CA PHE A 120 -17.69 1.19 -15.80
C PHE A 120 -17.65 -0.02 -14.84
N GLU A 121 -16.90 0.07 -13.74
CA GLU A 121 -16.83 -1.02 -12.74
C GLU A 121 -18.21 -1.26 -12.12
N ARG A 122 -18.93 -0.20 -11.75
CA ARG A 122 -20.31 -0.25 -11.23
C ARG A 122 -21.26 -0.92 -12.25
N ASP A 123 -21.16 -0.55 -13.51
CA ASP A 123 -22.01 -1.11 -14.58
C ASP A 123 -21.70 -2.60 -14.80
N CYS A 124 -20.42 -3.01 -14.76
CA CYS A 124 -20.04 -4.42 -14.79
C CYS A 124 -20.63 -5.21 -13.62
N ILE A 125 -20.57 -4.65 -12.41
CA ILE A 125 -21.11 -5.27 -11.20
C ILE A 125 -22.62 -5.43 -11.30
N ASN A 126 -23.34 -4.41 -11.73
CA ASN A 126 -24.80 -4.38 -11.82
C ASN A 126 -25.33 -5.33 -12.92
N ASN A 127 -24.57 -5.53 -14.00
CA ASN A 127 -24.96 -6.40 -15.10
C ASN A 127 -24.35 -7.81 -15.05
N SER A 128 -23.62 -8.13 -13.99
CA SER A 128 -23.10 -9.47 -13.75
C SER A 128 -24.16 -10.41 -13.14
N LYS A 129 -24.15 -11.68 -13.55
CA LYS A 129 -25.05 -12.71 -13.02
C LYS A 129 -24.36 -13.54 -11.94
N GLY A 130 -25.12 -14.02 -10.96
CA GLY A 130 -24.64 -14.92 -9.89
C GLY A 130 -24.55 -14.23 -8.53
N ILE A 131 -25.01 -14.92 -7.46
CA ILE A 131 -25.03 -14.43 -6.08
C ILE A 131 -23.68 -14.70 -5.41
N ALA A 132 -23.19 -15.93 -5.49
CA ALA A 132 -21.92 -16.33 -4.85
C ALA A 132 -20.69 -15.97 -5.69
N GLN A 133 -20.79 -16.06 -7.01
CA GLN A 133 -19.72 -15.69 -7.94
C GLN A 133 -20.31 -14.91 -9.11
N LYS A 134 -19.98 -13.64 -9.21
CA LYS A 134 -20.39 -12.77 -10.32
C LYS A 134 -19.74 -13.21 -11.62
N ASN A 135 -20.50 -13.22 -12.70
CA ASN A 135 -20.04 -13.51 -14.06
C ASN A 135 -20.54 -12.44 -15.03
N LEU A 136 -19.62 -11.81 -15.73
CA LEU A 136 -19.90 -10.81 -16.75
C LEU A 136 -19.90 -11.46 -18.14
N SER A 137 -20.99 -11.27 -18.87
CA SER A 137 -21.14 -11.82 -20.21
C SER A 137 -20.31 -11.04 -21.25
N THR A 138 -19.58 -11.74 -22.11
CA THR A 138 -18.89 -11.12 -23.25
C THR A 138 -19.87 -10.51 -24.27
N GLU A 139 -21.09 -11.05 -24.35
CA GLU A 139 -22.15 -10.47 -25.17
C GLU A 139 -22.65 -9.11 -24.61
N TRP A 140 -22.75 -8.99 -23.29
CA TRP A 140 -23.00 -7.69 -22.67
C TRP A 140 -21.87 -6.70 -22.97
N LEU A 141 -20.61 -7.11 -22.86
CA LEU A 141 -19.46 -6.27 -23.19
C LEU A 141 -19.48 -5.81 -24.65
N LYS A 142 -19.83 -6.67 -25.61
CA LYS A 142 -19.95 -6.28 -27.04
C LYS A 142 -20.98 -5.18 -27.24
N ASN A 143 -22.08 -5.23 -26.50
CA ASN A 143 -23.19 -4.27 -26.61
C ASN A 143 -23.01 -3.06 -25.70
N TYR A 144 -22.00 -3.04 -24.81
CA TYR A 144 -21.73 -1.92 -23.93
C TYR A 144 -21.36 -0.68 -24.75
N LYS A 145 -22.04 0.43 -24.45
CA LYS A 145 -21.84 1.69 -25.15
C LYS A 145 -20.74 2.50 -24.52
N VAL A 146 -19.79 2.94 -25.33
CA VAL A 146 -18.62 3.73 -24.93
C VAL A 146 -18.68 5.07 -25.64
N SER A 147 -18.44 6.14 -24.88
CA SER A 147 -18.36 7.50 -25.42
C SER A 147 -16.94 7.78 -25.91
N ILE A 148 -16.77 7.86 -27.24
CA ILE A 148 -15.47 8.03 -27.90
C ILE A 148 -15.37 9.43 -28.53
N PRO A 149 -14.48 10.32 -28.03
CA PRO A 149 -14.15 11.58 -28.71
C PRO A 149 -13.20 11.31 -29.89
N ASN A 150 -12.86 12.33 -30.68
CA ASN A 150 -11.80 12.20 -31.69
C ASN A 150 -10.44 11.86 -31.04
N LEU A 151 -9.53 11.31 -31.85
CA LEU A 151 -8.24 10.78 -31.36
C LEU A 151 -7.37 11.85 -30.65
N ASN A 152 -7.40 13.09 -31.15
CA ASN A 152 -6.66 14.21 -30.49
C ASN A 152 -7.17 14.47 -29.08
N GLU A 153 -8.47 14.43 -28.89
CA GLU A 153 -9.09 14.62 -27.57
C GLU A 153 -8.87 13.41 -26.67
N GLN A 154 -8.88 12.16 -27.19
CA GLN A 154 -8.49 10.96 -26.45
C GLN A 154 -7.06 11.12 -25.90
N ASN A 155 -6.12 11.47 -26.77
CA ASN A 155 -4.71 11.65 -26.41
C ASN A 155 -4.54 12.79 -25.38
N ARG A 156 -5.29 13.87 -25.48
CA ARG A 156 -5.28 14.96 -24.50
C ARG A 156 -5.71 14.47 -23.12
N ILE A 157 -6.84 13.76 -23.06
CA ILE A 157 -7.38 13.19 -21.81
C ILE A 157 -6.39 12.21 -21.18
N VAL A 158 -5.86 11.28 -21.98
CA VAL A 158 -4.88 10.30 -21.52
C VAL A 158 -3.64 10.97 -20.95
N ASN A 159 -3.07 11.94 -21.68
CA ASN A 159 -1.88 12.67 -21.25
C ASN A 159 -2.10 13.44 -19.95
N GLU A 160 -3.28 14.03 -19.75
CA GLU A 160 -3.64 14.74 -18.52
C GLU A 160 -3.70 13.77 -17.33
N LEU A 161 -4.40 12.64 -17.47
CA LEU A 161 -4.52 11.64 -16.43
C LEU A 161 -3.18 10.97 -16.08
N ILE A 162 -2.37 10.62 -17.09
CA ILE A 162 -1.02 10.04 -16.88
C ILE A 162 -0.12 11.02 -16.12
N LYS A 163 -0.16 12.31 -16.44
CA LYS A 163 0.64 13.32 -15.70
C LYS A 163 0.29 13.34 -14.22
N ILE A 164 -0.99 13.27 -13.88
CA ILE A 164 -1.45 13.28 -12.48
C ILE A 164 -1.08 11.98 -11.77
N GLN A 165 -1.26 10.83 -12.42
CA GLN A 165 -0.83 9.54 -11.87
C GLN A 165 0.68 9.50 -11.62
N ARG A 166 1.48 10.06 -12.55
CA ARG A 166 2.94 10.19 -12.39
C ARG A 166 3.29 11.10 -11.21
N LEU A 167 2.60 12.24 -11.08
CA LEU A 167 2.81 13.16 -9.95
C LEU A 167 2.51 12.49 -8.61
N LYS A 168 1.40 11.76 -8.52
CA LYS A 168 1.05 10.96 -7.34
C LYS A 168 2.17 9.98 -6.98
N LYS A 169 2.63 9.19 -7.94
CA LYS A 169 3.72 8.22 -7.74
C LYS A 169 5.02 8.86 -7.27
N LEU A 170 5.38 10.01 -7.83
CA LEU A 170 6.58 10.76 -7.41
C LEU A 170 6.46 11.24 -5.96
N LYS A 171 5.29 11.74 -5.54
CA LYS A 171 5.05 12.15 -4.15
C LYS A 171 5.12 10.99 -3.17
N GLU A 172 4.55 9.83 -3.52
CA GLU A 172 4.66 8.60 -2.72
C GLU A 172 6.12 8.15 -2.58
N GLN A 173 6.90 8.28 -3.65
CA GLN A 173 8.34 7.98 -3.61
C GLN A 173 9.10 8.97 -2.73
N GLN A 174 8.83 10.28 -2.83
CA GLN A 174 9.43 11.30 -1.96
C GLN A 174 9.18 11.02 -0.48
N LEU A 175 7.96 10.60 -0.09
CA LEU A 175 7.67 10.22 1.29
C LEU A 175 8.52 9.04 1.77
N LYS A 176 8.74 8.03 0.92
CA LYS A 176 9.62 6.90 1.22
C LYS A 176 11.08 7.34 1.39
N GLU A 177 11.56 8.20 0.51
CA GLU A 177 12.92 8.73 0.55
C GLU A 177 13.16 9.60 1.79
N LEU A 178 12.22 10.44 2.18
CA LEU A 178 12.30 11.23 3.42
C LEU A 178 12.34 10.33 4.66
N ASN A 179 11.56 9.24 4.69
CA ASN A 179 11.64 8.28 5.78
C ASN A 179 13.01 7.58 5.83
N GLN A 180 13.57 7.23 4.67
CA GLN A 180 14.90 6.64 4.59
C GLN A 180 16.00 7.63 5.01
N LEU A 181 15.85 8.90 4.65
CA LEU A 181 16.78 9.96 5.03
C LEU A 181 16.90 10.10 6.55
N ILE A 182 15.77 10.11 7.30
CA ILE A 182 15.82 10.18 8.76
C ILE A 182 16.59 8.99 9.34
N LYS A 183 16.37 7.77 8.80
CA LYS A 183 17.07 6.58 9.25
C LYS A 183 18.57 6.67 8.99
N SER A 184 18.97 7.12 7.81
CA SER A 184 20.37 7.31 7.45
C SER A 184 21.03 8.36 8.34
N GLN A 185 20.34 9.48 8.59
CA GLN A 185 20.82 10.53 9.50
C GLN A 185 20.99 10.03 10.93
N PHE A 186 20.08 9.17 11.42
CA PHE A 186 20.21 8.57 12.73
C PHE A 186 21.52 7.75 12.84
N VAL A 187 21.78 6.87 11.85
CA VAL A 187 22.97 6.03 11.83
C VAL A 187 24.25 6.88 11.66
N GLU A 188 24.22 7.89 10.82
CA GLU A 188 25.35 8.80 10.61
C GLU A 188 25.73 9.54 11.91
N VAL A 189 24.76 10.09 12.61
CA VAL A 189 24.97 10.88 13.83
C VAL A 189 25.32 10.00 15.02
N PHE A 190 24.59 8.90 15.22
CA PHE A 190 24.68 8.12 16.46
C PHE A 190 25.39 6.79 16.31
N GLY A 191 25.67 6.34 15.07
CA GLY A 191 26.28 5.05 14.78
C GLY A 191 25.30 3.87 14.85
N ASP A 192 25.83 2.67 14.74
CA ASP A 192 25.06 1.44 14.91
C ASP A 192 24.74 1.21 16.39
N ILE A 193 23.46 1.07 16.72
CA ILE A 193 22.99 0.88 18.11
C ILE A 193 23.48 -0.42 18.76
N HIS A 194 23.84 -1.43 17.98
CA HIS A 194 24.33 -2.72 18.48
C HIS A 194 25.85 -2.72 18.67
N LEU A 195 26.58 -2.15 17.70
CA LEU A 195 28.05 -2.10 17.71
C LEU A 195 28.56 -1.00 18.65
N ASN A 196 27.78 0.09 18.82
CA ASN A 196 28.22 1.30 19.52
C ASN A 196 29.58 1.82 19.00
N ASP A 197 29.73 1.85 17.69
CA ASP A 197 30.94 2.24 16.97
C ASP A 197 31.42 3.65 17.31
N LYS A 198 30.50 4.54 17.71
CA LYS A 198 30.78 5.89 18.23
C LYS A 198 31.24 5.91 19.70
N LYS A 199 31.25 4.77 20.39
CA LYS A 199 31.72 4.59 21.80
C LYS A 199 30.95 5.50 22.79
N TRP A 200 29.64 5.70 22.59
CA TRP A 200 28.80 6.43 23.53
C TRP A 200 28.68 5.68 24.85
N ASN A 201 28.52 6.40 25.98
CA ASN A 201 28.24 5.80 27.28
C ASN A 201 26.96 4.97 27.22
N ARG A 202 26.98 3.74 27.75
CA ARG A 202 25.80 2.89 27.84
C ARG A 202 25.15 3.02 29.21
N ASN A 203 23.83 3.14 29.20
CA ASN A 203 22.99 3.14 30.40
C ASN A 203 21.92 2.07 30.25
N LYS A 204 21.35 1.61 31.36
CA LYS A 204 20.16 0.77 31.31
C LYS A 204 18.92 1.63 31.14
N TRP A 205 17.89 1.08 30.51
CA TRP A 205 16.63 1.80 30.32
C TRP A 205 16.05 2.34 31.62
N ARG A 206 16.21 1.61 32.74
CA ARG A 206 15.79 2.08 34.08
C ARG A 206 16.37 3.43 34.48
N ASP A 207 17.52 3.80 33.94
CA ASP A 207 18.28 5.00 34.31
C ASP A 207 17.96 6.19 33.41
N VAL A 208 17.30 5.97 32.25
CA VAL A 208 17.10 6.99 31.22
C VAL A 208 15.65 7.18 30.79
N LEU A 209 14.73 6.28 31.19
CA LEU A 209 13.31 6.37 30.85
C LEU A 209 12.41 5.75 31.92
N ILE A 210 11.14 6.13 31.90
CA ILE A 210 10.08 5.58 32.74
C ILE A 210 9.19 4.70 31.89
N ILE A 211 9.01 3.42 32.27
CA ILE A 211 8.10 2.50 31.57
C ILE A 211 6.72 2.54 32.26
N LYS A 212 5.70 2.95 31.52
CA LYS A 212 4.29 2.94 31.94
C LYS A 212 3.61 1.67 31.44
N ASN A 213 3.07 0.87 32.35
CA ASN A 213 2.20 -0.25 31.96
C ASN A 213 0.86 0.31 31.46
N GLY A 214 0.36 -0.29 30.39
CA GLY A 214 -0.99 -0.02 29.95
C GLY A 214 -2.05 -0.60 30.89
N LYS A 215 -3.27 -0.07 30.79
CA LYS A 215 -4.43 -0.48 31.60
C LYS A 215 -5.65 -0.67 30.70
N ASN A 216 -6.60 -1.49 31.15
CA ASN A 216 -7.88 -1.65 30.47
C ASN A 216 -8.59 -0.29 30.33
N GLN A 217 -9.05 0.03 29.12
CA GLN A 217 -9.63 1.31 28.76
C GLN A 217 -11.13 1.46 29.09
N LYS A 218 -11.86 0.37 29.36
CA LYS A 218 -13.34 0.37 29.47
C LYS A 218 -13.93 1.45 30.38
N LYS A 219 -13.19 1.87 31.43
CA LYS A 219 -13.66 2.88 32.38
C LYS A 219 -13.43 4.33 31.91
N VAL A 220 -12.55 4.55 30.96
CA VAL A 220 -12.12 5.88 30.48
C VAL A 220 -12.46 6.11 29.02
N GLU A 221 -12.81 5.06 28.30
CA GLU A 221 -13.15 5.12 26.87
C GLU A 221 -14.41 5.95 26.64
N SER A 222 -14.35 6.86 25.67
CA SER A 222 -15.45 7.77 25.33
C SER A 222 -15.34 8.15 23.86
N PHE A 223 -16.46 8.16 23.14
CA PHE A 223 -16.52 8.58 21.73
C PHE A 223 -15.98 10.01 21.53
N ASN A 224 -16.24 10.91 22.50
CA ASN A 224 -15.77 12.30 22.50
C ASN A 224 -14.54 12.49 23.42
N GLY A 225 -13.78 11.43 23.68
CA GLY A 225 -12.60 11.49 24.56
C GLY A 225 -11.51 12.39 23.97
N LYS A 226 -10.80 13.09 24.84
CA LYS A 226 -9.74 14.04 24.46
C LYS A 226 -8.42 13.35 24.09
N TYR A 227 -8.16 12.20 24.68
CA TYR A 227 -6.87 11.51 24.59
C TYR A 227 -6.99 10.24 23.76
N PRO A 228 -6.13 10.01 22.77
CA PRO A 228 -6.17 8.77 22.01
C PRO A 228 -5.80 7.55 22.87
N ILE A 229 -6.47 6.43 22.62
CA ILE A 229 -6.17 5.13 23.21
C ILE A 229 -5.33 4.35 22.21
N TYR A 230 -4.16 3.88 22.66
CA TYR A 230 -3.26 3.10 21.84
C TYR A 230 -3.18 1.64 22.30
N GLY A 231 -3.31 0.73 21.34
CA GLY A 231 -2.83 -0.65 21.42
C GLY A 231 -1.43 -0.80 20.80
N SER A 232 -0.92 -2.04 20.73
CA SER A 232 0.37 -2.34 20.09
C SER A 232 0.38 -2.08 18.58
N GLY A 233 -0.77 -1.94 17.94
CA GLY A 233 -0.92 -1.72 16.50
C GLY A 233 -1.31 -0.28 16.11
N GLY A 234 -1.55 0.62 17.06
CA GLY A 234 -2.00 1.98 16.78
C GLY A 234 -3.20 2.42 17.61
N ILE A 235 -3.89 3.47 17.17
CA ILE A 235 -5.07 4.04 17.84
C ILE A 235 -6.25 3.07 17.70
N ILE A 236 -6.95 2.83 18.83
CA ILE A 236 -8.13 1.96 18.91
C ILE A 236 -9.37 2.68 19.44
N GLY A 237 -9.26 3.92 19.89
CA GLY A 237 -10.36 4.73 20.43
C GLY A 237 -9.84 6.00 21.06
N PHE A 238 -10.72 6.64 21.85
CA PHE A 238 -10.41 7.86 22.62
C PHE A 238 -10.85 7.71 24.08
N ALA A 239 -10.18 8.43 24.98
CA ALA A 239 -10.42 8.41 26.43
C ALA A 239 -10.55 9.81 27.02
N ASN A 240 -11.20 9.90 28.18
CA ASN A 240 -11.28 11.13 28.96
C ASN A 240 -10.08 11.33 29.90
N ASP A 241 -9.23 10.30 30.03
CA ASP A 241 -8.05 10.32 30.89
C ASP A 241 -6.82 9.75 30.15
N TYR A 242 -5.61 9.93 30.71
CA TYR A 242 -4.37 9.49 30.09
C TYR A 242 -3.45 8.80 31.12
N ILE A 243 -2.57 7.92 30.64
CA ILE A 243 -1.52 7.27 31.43
C ILE A 243 -0.16 7.86 31.11
N CYS A 244 0.10 8.15 29.84
CA CYS A 244 1.39 8.63 29.35
C CYS A 244 1.31 10.11 28.97
N ASN A 245 2.40 10.81 29.27
CA ASN A 245 2.60 12.18 28.82
C ASN A 245 2.91 12.24 27.33
N GLU A 246 2.87 13.44 26.80
CA GLU A 246 3.29 13.74 25.42
C GLU A 246 4.77 13.40 25.17
N ASN A 247 5.11 13.17 23.90
CA ASN A 247 6.46 12.83 23.48
C ASN A 247 6.99 11.52 24.12
N ALA A 248 6.12 10.53 24.26
CA ALA A 248 6.48 9.19 24.70
C ALA A 248 6.45 8.21 23.52
N VAL A 249 7.21 7.12 23.64
CA VAL A 249 7.25 6.05 22.62
C VAL A 249 6.45 4.86 23.12
N ILE A 250 5.57 4.34 22.27
CA ILE A 250 4.85 3.10 22.52
C ILE A 250 5.62 1.94 21.89
N ILE A 251 5.74 0.84 22.63
CA ILE A 251 6.14 -0.47 22.09
C ILE A 251 5.09 -1.52 22.48
N GLY A 252 4.92 -2.54 21.64
CA GLY A 252 4.03 -3.64 21.95
C GLY A 252 4.53 -4.45 23.15
N ARG A 253 3.64 -4.75 24.09
CA ARG A 253 3.85 -5.76 25.14
C ARG A 253 3.50 -7.15 24.62
N LYS A 254 2.46 -7.24 23.73
CA LYS A 254 2.02 -8.45 23.04
C LYS A 254 1.74 -8.14 21.57
N GLY A 255 2.02 -9.06 20.67
CA GLY A 255 1.78 -8.92 19.24
C GLY A 255 2.84 -8.09 18.53
N SER A 256 2.54 -6.86 18.14
CA SER A 256 3.46 -5.99 17.33
C SER A 256 4.59 -5.38 18.16
N ILE A 257 5.52 -6.20 18.67
CA ILE A 257 6.59 -5.75 19.58
C ILE A 257 7.68 -4.90 18.90
N ASN A 258 7.93 -5.10 17.60
CA ASN A 258 8.97 -4.39 16.82
C ASN A 258 8.43 -3.21 15.99
N LYS A 259 7.27 -2.65 16.36
CA LYS A 259 6.67 -1.49 15.70
C LYS A 259 6.48 -0.34 16.68
N PRO A 260 7.54 0.42 17.00
CA PRO A 260 7.43 1.55 17.91
C PRO A 260 6.56 2.66 17.32
N ILE A 261 5.85 3.40 18.17
CA ILE A 261 5.03 4.55 17.78
C ILE A 261 5.44 5.75 18.65
N LEU A 262 5.88 6.85 18.03
CA LEU A 262 6.11 8.11 18.73
C LEU A 262 4.80 8.88 18.86
N VAL A 263 4.37 9.16 20.08
CA VAL A 263 3.12 9.90 20.35
C VAL A 263 3.44 11.29 20.89
N LYS A 264 3.06 12.31 20.15
CA LYS A 264 3.35 13.72 20.47
C LYS A 264 2.30 14.38 21.40
N THR A 265 1.24 13.66 21.78
CA THR A 265 0.17 14.12 22.68
C THR A 265 0.09 13.21 23.91
N LYS A 266 -0.61 13.63 24.95
CA LYS A 266 -0.97 12.75 26.07
C LYS A 266 -1.88 11.63 25.58
N PHE A 267 -1.74 10.40 26.11
CA PHE A 267 -2.50 9.25 25.64
C PHE A 267 -2.72 8.19 26.72
N TRP A 268 -3.69 7.32 26.47
CA TRP A 268 -3.91 6.08 27.20
C TRP A 268 -3.34 4.90 26.41
N ASN A 269 -2.53 4.04 27.04
CA ASN A 269 -2.12 2.78 26.44
C ASN A 269 -2.82 1.61 27.13
N VAL A 270 -3.29 0.64 26.33
CA VAL A 270 -3.94 -0.57 26.85
C VAL A 270 -2.89 -1.60 27.31
N ASP A 271 -3.34 -2.65 27.98
CA ASP A 271 -2.50 -3.68 28.59
C ASP A 271 -1.60 -4.47 27.62
N THR A 272 -1.86 -4.36 26.31
CA THR A 272 -1.02 -4.95 25.25
C THR A 272 0.13 -4.05 24.79
N ALA A 273 0.32 -2.87 25.41
CA ALA A 273 1.35 -1.91 25.08
C ALA A 273 2.05 -1.31 26.30
N PHE A 274 3.32 -0.99 26.15
CA PHE A 274 4.10 -0.17 27.08
C PHE A 274 4.25 1.25 26.56
N GLY A 275 4.12 2.25 27.43
CA GLY A 275 4.52 3.62 27.16
C GLY A 275 5.91 3.89 27.74
N LEU A 276 6.80 4.42 26.93
CA LEU A 276 8.19 4.75 27.29
C LEU A 276 8.32 6.27 27.36
N GLU A 277 8.40 6.83 28.57
CA GLU A 277 8.60 8.26 28.78
C GLU A 277 10.10 8.53 28.99
N PRO A 278 10.79 9.26 28.10
CA PRO A 278 12.21 9.56 28.27
C PRO A 278 12.42 10.56 29.41
N ILE A 279 13.52 10.40 30.17
CA ILE A 279 14.01 11.41 31.09
C ILE A 279 14.68 12.50 30.24
N LYS A 280 14.01 13.66 30.09
CA LYS A 280 14.29 14.70 29.06
C LYS A 280 15.72 15.26 29.13
N GLU A 281 16.35 15.22 30.29
CA GLU A 281 17.72 15.67 30.55
C GLU A 281 18.76 14.67 30.01
N LYS A 282 18.37 13.41 29.81
CA LYS A 282 19.25 12.32 29.40
C LYS A 282 19.03 11.89 27.96
N ILE A 283 17.75 11.77 27.56
CA ILE A 283 17.38 11.19 26.27
C ILE A 283 16.18 11.91 25.65
N LYS A 284 16.22 12.16 24.34
CA LYS A 284 15.12 12.76 23.57
C LYS A 284 14.21 11.70 22.98
N SER A 285 12.94 12.06 22.82
CA SER A 285 11.90 11.17 22.30
C SER A 285 12.20 10.67 20.89
N ASP A 286 12.70 11.54 20.00
CA ASP A 286 13.07 11.16 18.64
C ASP A 286 14.22 10.15 18.63
N TYR A 287 15.25 10.38 19.46
CA TYR A 287 16.35 9.41 19.61
C TYR A 287 15.83 8.07 20.14
N LEU A 288 15.01 8.07 21.20
CA LEU A 288 14.42 6.86 21.78
C LEU A 288 13.56 6.10 20.75
N TYR A 289 12.75 6.84 19.97
CA TYR A 289 11.93 6.25 18.93
C TYR A 289 12.77 5.52 17.88
N TYR A 290 13.80 6.17 17.33
CA TYR A 290 14.65 5.54 16.31
C TYR A 290 15.55 4.44 16.90
N PHE A 291 15.98 4.56 18.16
CA PHE A 291 16.60 3.44 18.86
C PHE A 291 15.65 2.24 18.89
N CYS A 292 14.42 2.40 19.33
CA CYS A 292 13.41 1.34 19.35
C CYS A 292 13.09 0.79 17.95
N TYR A 293 13.14 1.65 16.92
CA TYR A 293 12.91 1.25 15.53
C TYR A 293 13.98 0.29 15.00
N PHE A 294 15.25 0.51 15.36
CA PHE A 294 16.37 -0.35 14.96
C PHE A 294 16.60 -1.52 15.91
N TYR A 295 16.05 -1.47 17.11
CA TYR A 295 16.25 -2.51 18.10
C TYR A 295 15.33 -3.70 17.83
N ASN A 296 15.92 -4.92 17.88
CA ASN A 296 15.15 -6.15 17.74
C ASN A 296 14.69 -6.68 19.11
N PHE A 297 13.41 -6.43 19.44
CA PHE A 297 12.80 -6.88 20.70
C PHE A 297 12.52 -8.38 20.76
N GLU A 298 12.60 -9.13 19.63
CA GLU A 298 12.45 -10.59 19.64
C GLU A 298 13.48 -11.28 20.53
N LYS A 299 14.64 -10.63 20.74
CA LYS A 299 15.68 -11.13 21.68
C LYS A 299 15.16 -11.30 23.12
N HIS A 300 14.08 -10.60 23.47
CA HIS A 300 13.44 -10.62 24.79
C HIS A 300 12.10 -11.38 24.79
N ASN A 301 11.69 -11.91 23.65
CA ASN A 301 10.47 -12.69 23.53
C ASN A 301 10.63 -14.06 24.18
N LYS A 302 9.71 -14.39 25.10
CA LYS A 302 9.69 -15.69 25.80
C LYS A 302 8.49 -16.55 25.40
N ALA A 303 7.63 -16.05 24.51
CA ALA A 303 6.41 -16.74 24.10
C ALA A 303 6.57 -17.42 22.73
N VAL A 304 5.95 -18.58 22.56
CA VAL A 304 6.05 -19.36 21.32
C VAL A 304 5.03 -18.92 20.28
N THR A 305 3.79 -18.58 20.70
CA THR A 305 2.68 -18.30 19.78
C THR A 305 2.47 -16.81 19.52
N ILE A 306 2.46 -15.96 20.56
CA ILE A 306 2.30 -14.52 20.43
C ILE A 306 3.47 -13.85 21.13
N PRO A 307 4.29 -13.04 20.41
CA PRO A 307 5.41 -12.33 21.02
C PRO A 307 4.99 -11.54 22.26
N SER A 308 5.75 -11.67 23.35
CA SER A 308 5.45 -11.03 24.63
C SER A 308 6.68 -10.53 25.35
N LEU A 309 6.64 -9.28 25.80
CA LEU A 309 7.70 -8.61 26.53
C LEU A 309 7.31 -8.39 28.00
N THR A 310 8.29 -8.38 28.89
CA THR A 310 8.08 -8.02 30.28
C THR A 310 8.76 -6.69 30.61
N LYS A 311 8.14 -5.89 31.51
CA LYS A 311 8.76 -4.64 31.98
C LYS A 311 10.13 -4.88 32.62
N ARG A 312 10.32 -6.01 33.30
CA ARG A 312 11.60 -6.40 33.93
C ARG A 312 12.71 -6.55 32.91
N ASP A 313 12.44 -7.24 31.80
CA ASP A 313 13.42 -7.45 30.75
C ASP A 313 13.76 -6.13 30.05
N LEU A 314 12.76 -5.30 29.77
CA LEU A 314 12.93 -3.97 29.16
C LEU A 314 13.78 -3.03 30.01
N LEU A 315 13.60 -3.02 31.33
CA LEU A 315 14.38 -2.18 32.24
C LEU A 315 15.90 -2.52 32.24
N ASN A 316 16.27 -3.69 31.75
CA ASN A 316 17.67 -4.15 31.65
C ASN A 316 18.27 -3.92 30.27
N ILE A 317 17.52 -3.48 29.27
CA ILE A 317 18.06 -3.13 27.96
C ILE A 317 19.09 -2.02 28.11
N GLU A 318 20.24 -2.23 27.46
CA GLU A 318 21.28 -1.20 27.37
C GLU A 318 20.99 -0.28 26.17
N ILE A 319 21.15 1.00 26.38
CA ILE A 319 21.04 2.05 25.36
C ILE A 319 22.25 2.95 25.42
N SER A 320 22.85 3.22 24.27
CA SER A 320 23.87 4.25 24.13
C SER A 320 23.24 5.63 24.36
N VAL A 321 23.88 6.49 25.12
CA VAL A 321 23.38 7.84 25.45
C VAL A 321 24.34 8.89 24.85
N PRO A 322 24.12 9.33 23.61
CA PRO A 322 24.91 10.37 22.99
C PRO A 322 24.69 11.72 23.72
N PRO A 323 25.61 12.70 23.56
CA PRO A 323 25.41 14.03 24.10
C PRO A 323 24.07 14.64 23.72
N ILE A 324 23.41 15.26 24.67
CA ILE A 324 22.06 15.84 24.46
C ILE A 324 22.02 16.89 23.34
N THR A 325 23.13 17.56 23.10
CA THR A 325 23.32 18.52 21.99
C THR A 325 23.20 17.85 20.61
N LEU A 326 23.74 16.64 20.45
CA LEU A 326 23.59 15.86 19.21
C LEU A 326 22.15 15.34 19.05
N GLN A 327 21.54 14.88 20.13
CA GLN A 327 20.15 14.45 20.11
C GLN A 327 19.20 15.63 19.76
N ASN A 328 19.46 16.83 20.25
CA ASN A 328 18.71 18.03 19.87
C ASN A 328 18.88 18.37 18.38
N LYS A 329 20.10 18.32 17.83
CA LYS A 329 20.35 18.53 16.39
C LYS A 329 19.59 17.52 15.56
N PHE A 330 19.59 16.27 15.93
CA PHE A 330 18.82 15.23 15.25
C PHE A 330 17.31 15.49 15.32
N SER A 331 16.78 15.89 16.49
CA SER A 331 15.37 16.24 16.64
C SER A 331 14.95 17.41 15.73
N GLU A 332 15.82 18.41 15.52
CA GLU A 332 15.56 19.52 14.59
C GLU A 332 15.53 19.02 13.12
N ILE A 333 16.41 18.09 12.74
CA ILE A 333 16.36 17.45 11.41
C ILE A 333 15.05 16.70 11.23
N VAL A 334 14.67 15.87 12.20
CA VAL A 334 13.39 15.11 12.17
C VAL A 334 12.21 16.06 12.01
N LYS A 335 12.18 17.15 12.79
CA LYS A 335 11.11 18.15 12.73
C LYS A 335 11.00 18.83 11.36
N GLN A 336 12.13 19.17 10.73
CA GLN A 336 12.14 19.74 9.38
C GLN A 336 11.62 18.74 8.34
N ILE A 337 12.06 17.48 8.42
CA ILE A 337 11.60 16.42 7.51
C ILE A 337 10.11 16.11 7.73
N ASP A 338 9.65 16.04 8.98
CA ASP A 338 8.22 15.84 9.29
C ASP A 338 7.34 16.97 8.71
N LYS A 339 7.81 18.22 8.73
CA LYS A 339 7.12 19.33 8.07
C LYS A 339 7.02 19.12 6.55
N GLN A 340 8.12 18.73 5.89
CA GLN A 340 8.11 18.42 4.46
C GLN A 340 7.17 17.26 4.13
N LYS A 341 7.18 16.20 4.94
CA LYS A 341 6.26 15.06 4.77
C LYS A 341 4.80 15.48 4.86
N PHE A 342 4.46 16.32 5.84
CA PHE A 342 3.10 16.84 5.99
C PHE A 342 2.62 17.63 4.75
N GLU A 343 3.48 18.49 4.19
CA GLU A 343 3.15 19.23 2.96
C GLU A 343 3.00 18.30 1.75
N ILE A 344 3.83 17.27 1.64
CA ILE A 344 3.71 16.27 0.55
C ILE A 344 2.44 15.43 0.72
N GLU A 345 2.10 14.99 1.94
CA GLU A 345 0.87 14.24 2.23
C GLU A 345 -0.39 15.05 1.90
N LYS A 346 -0.40 16.33 2.28
CA LYS A 346 -1.48 17.25 1.89
C LYS A 346 -1.61 17.36 0.38
N SER A 347 -0.49 17.61 -0.30
CA SER A 347 -0.47 17.74 -1.76
C SER A 347 -0.77 16.42 -2.48
N LEU A 348 -0.47 15.26 -1.88
CA LEU A 348 -0.85 13.94 -2.39
C LEU A 348 -2.38 13.77 -2.35
N LYS A 349 -3.01 14.18 -1.25
CA LYS A 349 -4.47 14.17 -1.12
C LYS A 349 -5.14 15.05 -2.17
N GLU A 350 -4.68 16.28 -2.34
CA GLU A 350 -5.18 17.21 -3.38
C GLU A 350 -5.00 16.63 -4.80
N THR A 351 -3.88 15.95 -5.06
CA THR A 351 -3.62 15.28 -6.34
C THR A 351 -4.58 14.12 -6.58
N GLN A 352 -4.93 13.37 -5.53
CA GLN A 352 -5.91 12.28 -5.61
C GLN A 352 -7.31 12.82 -5.89
N GLU A 353 -7.74 13.86 -5.20
CA GLU A 353 -9.04 14.53 -5.41
C GLU A 353 -9.16 15.09 -6.83
N LEU A 354 -8.07 15.69 -7.36
CA LEU A 354 -8.02 16.16 -8.74
C LEU A 354 -8.16 15.00 -9.73
N TYR A 355 -7.45 13.87 -9.50
CA TYR A 355 -7.56 12.69 -10.36
C TYR A 355 -9.01 12.17 -10.41
N GLU A 356 -9.66 12.04 -9.26
CA GLU A 356 -11.04 11.56 -9.16
C GLU A 356 -12.02 12.51 -9.86
N SER A 357 -11.85 13.82 -9.68
CA SER A 357 -12.67 14.84 -10.36
C SER A 357 -12.51 14.79 -11.89
N LEU A 358 -11.30 14.56 -12.40
CA LEU A 358 -11.07 14.41 -13.84
C LEU A 358 -11.62 13.11 -14.39
N MET A 359 -11.51 12.01 -13.66
CA MET A 359 -12.13 10.73 -14.02
C MET A 359 -13.64 10.87 -14.13
N GLU A 360 -14.28 11.56 -13.19
CA GLU A 360 -15.72 11.85 -13.24
C GLU A 360 -16.07 12.77 -14.42
N LYS A 361 -15.31 13.83 -14.64
CA LYS A 361 -15.52 14.76 -15.78
C LYS A 361 -15.43 14.07 -17.14
N TYR A 362 -14.51 13.12 -17.30
CA TYR A 362 -14.25 12.49 -18.59
C TYR A 362 -15.06 11.23 -18.83
N PHE A 363 -15.39 10.49 -17.79
CA PHE A 363 -15.99 9.15 -17.85
C PHE A 363 -17.19 8.96 -16.93
N GLY A 364 -17.64 10.04 -16.25
CA GLY A 364 -18.82 10.12 -15.42
C GLY A 364 -20.14 10.17 -16.16
#